data_217bf82681a6c72cee4f00a6649edef5
#
_entry.id   217bf82681a6c72cee4f00a6649edef5
#
_cell.length_a   1.000
_cell.length_b   1.000
_cell.length_c   1.000
_cell.angle_alpha   90.00
_cell.angle_beta   90.00
_cell.angle_gamma   90.00
#
_symmetry.space_group_name_H-M   'P 1'
#
loop_
_entity.id
_entity.type
_entity.pdbx_description
1 polymer ?
#
loop_
_entity_poly.entity_id
_entity_poly.type
_entity_poly.pdbx_seq_one_letter_code
_entity_poly.pdbx_strand_id
1 'polypeptide(L)'
;MDDLIYCQRDIPRDELRYGLRTSAATGCGWIATYNALRILGTRADKQELIRWYERQLPLLHGNAGTIFFAPAVFFRQHGFRTRLELRREKFDEVVAESQACILFYYWRNRWKLGSHFVALHKTDRGIFGYNTYKNSRAPDPYGDSLAEFLKKRGYFGCVLLGIRREDNP
;
A
#
# COMPACT_ATOMS: atom_id res chain seq x y z
N MET A 1 17.07 3.18 -5.45
CA MET A 1 15.73 3.10 -4.79
C MET A 1 15.65 4.03 -3.57
N ASP A 2 16.17 5.24 -3.67
CA ASP A 2 16.54 6.04 -2.48
C ASP A 2 15.44 6.95 -1.92
N ASP A 3 14.18 6.78 -2.30
CA ASP A 3 13.10 7.67 -1.85
C ASP A 3 11.82 6.90 -1.46
N LEU A 4 11.98 5.71 -0.85
CA LEU A 4 10.86 4.92 -0.33
C LEU A 4 10.50 5.37 1.09
N ILE A 5 9.21 5.41 1.41
CA ILE A 5 8.71 5.74 2.73
C ILE A 5 8.57 4.45 3.54
N TYR A 6 9.47 4.24 4.50
CA TYR A 6 9.48 3.05 5.36
C TYR A 6 8.53 3.17 6.55
N CYS A 7 8.32 4.40 7.04
CA CYS A 7 7.45 4.66 8.17
C CYS A 7 6.70 5.99 7.96
N GLN A 8 5.38 5.93 7.88
CA GLN A 8 4.56 7.15 7.72
C GLN A 8 4.66 8.12 8.89
N ARG A 9 5.07 7.67 10.08
CA ARG A 9 5.23 8.52 11.25
C ARG A 9 6.43 9.45 11.17
N ASP A 10 7.40 9.13 10.29
CA ASP A 10 8.59 9.95 10.08
C ASP A 10 8.30 11.14 9.15
N ILE A 11 7.12 11.18 8.52
CA ILE A 11 6.69 12.33 7.73
C ILE A 11 6.40 13.48 8.71
N PRO A 12 7.07 14.65 8.57
CA PRO A 12 6.81 15.82 9.40
C PRO A 12 5.33 16.21 9.36
N ARG A 13 4.75 16.59 10.51
CA ARG A 13 3.31 16.80 10.65
C ARG A 13 2.78 17.98 9.83
N ASP A 14 3.62 18.95 9.55
CA ASP A 14 3.36 20.20 8.83
C ASP A 14 3.69 20.12 7.33
N GLU A 15 4.48 19.12 6.92
CA GLU A 15 4.99 19.03 5.55
C GLU A 15 3.95 18.45 4.57
N LEU A 16 3.32 17.34 4.92
CA LEU A 16 2.36 16.66 4.06
C LEU A 16 1.06 16.35 4.80
N ARG A 17 0.00 17.05 4.44
CA ARG A 17 -1.35 16.82 4.96
C ARG A 17 -2.15 15.94 4.00
N TYR A 18 -3.07 15.14 4.54
CA TYR A 18 -4.04 14.37 3.78
C TYR A 18 -5.43 14.63 4.38
N GLY A 19 -6.24 15.38 3.65
CA GLY A 19 -7.50 15.90 4.16
C GLY A 19 -7.29 16.82 5.37
N LEU A 20 -8.09 16.63 6.40
CA LEU A 20 -8.00 17.41 7.65
C LEU A 20 -6.91 16.91 8.60
N ARG A 21 -6.25 15.80 8.29
CA ARG A 21 -5.23 15.17 9.15
C ARG A 21 -3.84 15.20 8.53
N THR A 22 -2.85 14.78 9.32
CA THR A 22 -1.48 14.61 8.84
C THR A 22 -1.33 13.28 8.11
N SER A 23 -0.48 13.23 7.10
CA SER A 23 -0.15 11.97 6.40
C SER A 23 0.42 10.91 7.35
N ALA A 24 1.12 11.32 8.41
CA ALA A 24 1.57 10.44 9.48
C ALA A 24 0.42 9.70 10.20
N ALA A 25 -0.79 10.26 10.20
CA ALA A 25 -1.96 9.67 10.85
C ALA A 25 -2.81 8.81 9.91
N THR A 26 -3.07 9.29 8.68
CA THR A 26 -4.07 8.71 7.77
C THR A 26 -3.56 8.46 6.34
N GLY A 27 -2.29 8.72 6.06
CA GLY A 27 -1.71 8.70 4.71
C GLY A 27 -1.35 7.32 4.15
N CYS A 28 -1.63 6.21 4.84
CA CYS A 28 -1.14 4.89 4.41
C CYS A 28 -1.53 4.51 2.97
N GLY A 29 -2.69 4.95 2.48
CA GLY A 29 -3.16 4.65 1.12
C GLY A 29 -2.30 5.31 0.04
N TRP A 30 -2.09 6.62 0.12
CA TRP A 30 -1.25 7.32 -0.85
C TRP A 30 0.24 6.92 -0.71
N ILE A 31 0.70 6.64 0.51
CA ILE A 31 2.08 6.17 0.77
C ILE A 31 2.32 4.81 0.12
N ALA A 32 1.38 3.86 0.26
CA ALA A 32 1.49 2.57 -0.40
C ALA A 32 1.50 2.70 -1.93
N THR A 33 0.69 3.61 -2.49
CA THR A 33 0.70 3.90 -3.92
C THR A 33 2.02 4.56 -4.36
N TYR A 34 2.53 5.52 -3.60
CA TYR A 34 3.83 6.14 -3.84
C TYR A 34 4.94 5.09 -3.86
N ASN A 35 5.02 4.25 -2.83
CA ASN A 35 6.02 3.20 -2.75
C ASN A 35 5.90 2.18 -3.90
N ALA A 36 4.68 1.78 -4.28
CA ALA A 36 4.46 0.90 -5.42
C ALA A 36 4.93 1.53 -6.75
N LEU A 37 4.69 2.83 -6.97
CA LEU A 37 5.23 3.55 -8.13
C LEU A 37 6.77 3.55 -8.13
N ARG A 38 7.39 3.79 -6.97
CA ARG A 38 8.86 3.74 -6.84
C ARG A 38 9.43 2.34 -7.12
N ILE A 39 8.77 1.28 -6.65
CA ILE A 39 9.11 -0.12 -6.98
C ILE A 39 9.02 -0.36 -8.49
N LEU A 40 7.99 0.16 -9.15
CA LEU A 40 7.80 0.10 -10.59
C LEU A 40 8.78 0.98 -11.39
N GLY A 41 9.69 1.71 -10.73
CA GLY A 41 10.62 2.64 -11.39
C GLY A 41 9.94 3.88 -11.97
N THR A 42 8.74 4.21 -11.52
CA THR A 42 8.00 5.40 -11.94
C THR A 42 8.24 6.54 -10.95
N ARG A 43 8.53 7.73 -11.46
CA ARG A 43 8.59 8.94 -10.62
C ARG A 43 7.18 9.35 -10.23
N ALA A 44 7.02 9.81 -8.99
CA ALA A 44 5.76 10.35 -8.50
C ALA A 44 6.04 11.56 -7.61
N ASP A 45 5.26 12.60 -7.77
CA ASP A 45 5.23 13.72 -6.85
C ASP A 45 4.27 13.42 -5.70
N LYS A 46 4.76 13.59 -4.46
CA LYS A 46 3.98 13.26 -3.25
C LYS A 46 2.74 14.14 -3.12
N GLN A 47 2.86 15.44 -3.44
CA GLN A 47 1.75 16.38 -3.31
C GLN A 47 0.70 16.18 -4.39
N GLU A 48 1.11 15.86 -5.64
CA GLU A 48 0.18 15.52 -6.70
C GLU A 48 -0.61 14.27 -6.37
N LEU A 49 0.07 13.25 -5.84
CA LEU A 49 -0.57 12.02 -5.41
C LEU A 49 -1.56 12.25 -4.27
N ILE A 50 -1.20 13.04 -3.26
CA ILE A 50 -2.10 13.43 -2.18
C ILE A 50 -3.33 14.14 -2.74
N ARG A 51 -3.15 15.15 -3.61
CA ARG A 51 -4.26 15.88 -4.26
C ARG A 51 -5.17 14.95 -5.06
N TRP A 52 -4.61 13.95 -5.75
CA TRP A 52 -5.42 12.95 -6.45
C TRP A 52 -6.29 12.17 -5.47
N TYR A 53 -5.70 11.67 -4.38
CA TYR A 53 -6.43 10.92 -3.35
C TYR A 53 -7.49 11.76 -2.64
N GLU A 54 -7.26 13.03 -2.41
CA GLU A 54 -8.23 13.96 -1.81
C GLU A 54 -9.45 14.19 -2.70
N ARG A 55 -9.29 14.11 -4.03
CA ARG A 55 -10.39 14.23 -5.00
C ARG A 55 -11.20 12.93 -5.16
N GLN A 56 -10.60 11.78 -4.87
CA GLN A 56 -11.18 10.45 -5.07
C GLN A 56 -11.77 9.89 -3.77
N LEU A 57 -12.96 10.41 -3.39
CA LEU A 57 -13.75 9.89 -2.27
C LEU A 57 -12.92 9.58 -0.99
N PRO A 58 -12.26 10.57 -0.40
CA PRO A 58 -11.61 10.35 0.88
C PRO A 58 -12.70 10.02 1.92
N LEU A 59 -12.52 8.92 2.66
CA LEU A 59 -13.45 8.54 3.72
C LEU A 59 -13.49 9.65 4.77
N LEU A 60 -14.68 10.27 4.95
CA LEU A 60 -14.89 11.38 5.88
C LEU A 60 -13.87 12.52 5.70
N HIS A 61 -13.71 13.03 4.47
CA HIS A 61 -12.72 14.07 4.15
C HIS A 61 -11.28 13.75 4.56
N GLY A 62 -10.87 12.47 4.42
CA GLY A 62 -9.54 11.99 4.81
C GLY A 62 -9.40 11.63 6.30
N ASN A 63 -10.40 11.92 7.13
CA ASN A 63 -10.34 11.61 8.56
C ASN A 63 -10.34 10.10 8.87
N ALA A 64 -10.95 9.28 8.00
CA ALA A 64 -11.00 7.82 8.13
C ALA A 64 -10.06 7.10 7.14
N GLY A 65 -9.13 7.84 6.50
CA GLY A 65 -8.14 7.28 5.56
C GLY A 65 -8.67 7.14 4.14
N THR A 66 -8.14 6.15 3.43
CA THR A 66 -8.39 5.89 2.00
C THR A 66 -9.32 4.70 1.83
N ILE A 67 -10.25 4.78 0.88
CA ILE A 67 -11.09 3.64 0.50
C ILE A 67 -10.24 2.53 -0.12
N PHE A 68 -10.51 1.26 0.20
CA PHE A 68 -9.61 0.14 -0.10
C PHE A 68 -9.32 -0.09 -1.59
N PHE A 69 -10.23 0.32 -2.49
CA PHE A 69 -10.05 0.18 -3.94
C PHE A 69 -9.46 1.42 -4.63
N ALA A 70 -9.24 2.53 -3.93
CA ALA A 70 -8.70 3.75 -4.52
C ALA A 70 -7.33 3.55 -5.21
N PRO A 71 -6.38 2.76 -4.66
CA PRO A 71 -5.15 2.44 -5.37
C PRO A 71 -5.39 1.76 -6.73
N ALA A 72 -6.37 0.85 -6.82
CA ALA A 72 -6.69 0.17 -8.07
C ALA A 72 -7.21 1.15 -9.14
N VAL A 73 -8.05 2.09 -8.73
CA VAL A 73 -8.54 3.18 -9.62
C VAL A 73 -7.37 4.03 -10.10
N PHE A 74 -6.50 4.45 -9.17
CA PHE A 74 -5.31 5.23 -9.51
C PHE A 74 -4.46 4.54 -10.60
N PHE A 75 -4.05 3.31 -10.34
CA PHE A 75 -3.17 2.60 -11.28
C PHE A 75 -3.80 2.36 -12.64
N ARG A 76 -5.09 2.03 -12.71
CA ARG A 76 -5.81 1.88 -13.98
C ARG A 76 -5.88 3.18 -14.77
N GLN A 77 -6.15 4.31 -14.12
CA GLN A 77 -6.18 5.63 -14.77
C GLN A 77 -4.81 6.07 -15.27
N HIS A 78 -3.72 5.49 -14.74
CA HIS A 78 -2.34 5.81 -15.13
C HIS A 78 -1.68 4.72 -16.01
N GLY A 79 -2.49 3.88 -16.69
CA GLY A 79 -2.00 2.94 -17.69
C GLY A 79 -1.33 1.68 -17.12
N PHE A 80 -1.68 1.27 -15.93
CA PHE A 80 -1.18 0.01 -15.35
C PHE A 80 -2.27 -1.05 -15.37
N ARG A 81 -1.89 -2.29 -15.64
CA ARG A 81 -2.76 -3.45 -15.41
C ARG A 81 -2.82 -3.75 -13.93
N THR A 82 -4.04 -4.03 -13.45
CA THR A 82 -4.27 -4.33 -12.04
C THR A 82 -5.12 -5.59 -11.87
N ARG A 83 -4.78 -6.39 -10.87
CA ARG A 83 -5.56 -7.55 -10.41
C ARG A 83 -5.89 -7.38 -8.94
N LEU A 84 -7.18 -7.24 -8.61
CA LEU A 84 -7.66 -7.21 -7.24
C LEU A 84 -8.07 -8.62 -6.83
N GLU A 85 -7.54 -9.10 -5.70
CA GLU A 85 -7.82 -10.42 -5.16
C GLU A 85 -8.21 -10.34 -3.67
N LEU A 86 -9.24 -11.11 -3.29
CA LEU A 86 -9.75 -11.22 -1.92
C LEU A 86 -9.50 -12.61 -1.30
N ARG A 87 -9.24 -13.61 -2.13
CA ARG A 87 -8.98 -14.97 -1.69
C ARG A 87 -7.51 -15.13 -1.33
N ARG A 88 -7.22 -15.35 -0.07
CA ARG A 88 -5.85 -15.42 0.46
C ARG A 88 -5.01 -16.52 -0.17
N GLU A 89 -5.64 -17.64 -0.51
CA GLU A 89 -5.00 -18.78 -1.19
C GLU A 89 -4.47 -18.42 -2.59
N LYS A 90 -4.93 -17.31 -3.17
CA LYS A 90 -4.48 -16.79 -4.46
C LYS A 90 -3.44 -15.66 -4.36
N PHE A 91 -3.09 -15.24 -3.15
CA PHE A 91 -2.20 -14.08 -2.97
C PHE A 91 -0.79 -14.33 -3.49
N ASP A 92 -0.24 -15.54 -3.29
CA ASP A 92 1.11 -15.86 -3.78
C ASP A 92 1.16 -15.91 -5.31
N GLU A 93 0.08 -16.35 -5.98
CA GLU A 93 -0.09 -16.27 -7.43
C GLU A 93 -0.07 -14.80 -7.90
N VAL A 94 -0.87 -13.94 -7.27
CA VAL A 94 -0.91 -12.50 -7.61
C VAL A 94 0.45 -11.83 -7.41
N VAL A 95 1.15 -12.15 -6.31
CA VAL A 95 2.50 -11.63 -6.05
C VAL A 95 3.48 -12.09 -7.12
N ALA A 96 3.38 -13.35 -7.57
CA ALA A 96 4.27 -13.90 -8.61
C ALA A 96 4.07 -13.24 -9.98
N GLU A 97 2.84 -12.85 -10.31
CA GLU A 97 2.46 -12.23 -11.59
C GLU A 97 2.63 -10.71 -11.63
N SER A 98 2.95 -10.08 -10.48
CA SER A 98 2.97 -8.64 -10.33
C SER A 98 4.37 -8.09 -10.13
N GLN A 99 4.64 -6.90 -10.65
CA GLN A 99 5.88 -6.17 -10.41
C GLN A 99 5.89 -5.44 -9.06
N ALA A 100 4.71 -5.01 -8.62
CA ALA A 100 4.50 -4.46 -7.28
C ALA A 100 3.10 -4.87 -6.79
N CYS A 101 2.91 -4.93 -5.49
CA CYS A 101 1.59 -5.17 -4.91
C CYS A 101 1.27 -4.13 -3.83
N ILE A 102 -0.02 -3.93 -3.57
CA ILE A 102 -0.50 -3.21 -2.41
C ILE A 102 -1.40 -4.14 -1.62
N LEU A 103 -1.02 -4.41 -0.37
CA LEU A 103 -1.82 -5.15 0.58
C LEU A 103 -2.62 -4.17 1.44
N PHE A 104 -3.94 -4.34 1.45
CA PHE A 104 -4.82 -3.71 2.42
C PHE A 104 -5.28 -4.75 3.41
N TYR A 105 -5.24 -4.46 4.71
CA TYR A 105 -5.70 -5.36 5.74
C TYR A 105 -6.35 -4.64 6.91
N TYR A 106 -7.27 -5.37 7.55
CA TYR A 106 -7.86 -4.99 8.83
C TYR A 106 -7.20 -5.76 9.96
N TRP A 107 -6.99 -5.07 11.05
CA TRP A 107 -6.58 -5.69 12.30
C TRP A 107 -7.53 -5.27 13.43
N ARG A 108 -7.74 -6.15 14.37
CA ARG A 108 -8.55 -5.90 15.56
C ARG A 108 -7.74 -6.29 16.80
N ASN A 109 -7.69 -5.39 17.74
CA ASN A 109 -7.35 -5.75 19.12
C ASN A 109 -8.58 -5.54 20.00
N ARG A 110 -8.45 -5.87 21.30
CA ARG A 110 -9.58 -5.88 22.26
C ARG A 110 -10.47 -4.62 22.19
N TRP A 111 -9.91 -3.46 21.82
CA TRP A 111 -10.58 -2.17 21.92
C TRP A 111 -10.56 -1.33 20.63
N LYS A 112 -9.80 -1.74 19.63
CA LYS A 112 -9.58 -0.93 18.42
C LYS A 112 -9.66 -1.80 17.17
N LEU A 113 -10.41 -1.29 16.21
CA LEU A 113 -10.35 -1.72 14.82
C LEU A 113 -9.46 -0.74 14.06
N GLY A 114 -8.53 -1.26 13.28
CA GLY A 114 -7.69 -0.46 12.39
C GLY A 114 -7.55 -1.12 11.04
N SER A 115 -7.13 -0.32 10.07
CA SER A 115 -6.78 -0.78 8.74
C SER A 115 -5.46 -0.16 8.31
N HIS A 116 -4.79 -0.80 7.36
CA HIS A 116 -3.51 -0.30 6.86
C HIS A 116 -3.28 -0.74 5.42
N PHE A 117 -2.53 0.10 4.68
CA PHE A 117 -2.03 -0.21 3.35
C PHE A 117 -0.51 -0.35 3.41
N VAL A 118 -0.01 -1.40 2.78
CA VAL A 118 1.43 -1.70 2.67
C VAL A 118 1.77 -1.97 1.21
N ALA A 119 2.80 -1.33 0.68
CA ALA A 119 3.37 -1.71 -0.60
C ALA A 119 4.25 -2.94 -0.43
N LEU A 120 4.13 -3.90 -1.34
CA LEU A 120 4.92 -5.12 -1.33
C LEU A 120 5.74 -5.23 -2.62
N HIS A 121 6.95 -5.76 -2.47
CA HIS A 121 7.85 -6.09 -3.58
C HIS A 121 8.39 -7.51 -3.40
N LYS A 122 8.24 -8.34 -4.43
CA LYS A 122 8.86 -9.66 -4.49
C LYS A 122 10.24 -9.55 -5.13
N THR A 123 11.24 -10.07 -4.45
CA THR A 123 12.63 -10.19 -4.91
C THR A 123 13.07 -11.64 -4.87
N ASP A 124 14.29 -11.93 -5.27
CA ASP A 124 14.97 -13.23 -5.11
C ASP A 124 15.14 -13.65 -3.64
N ARG A 125 15.10 -12.69 -2.71
CA ARG A 125 15.20 -12.90 -1.25
C ARG A 125 13.86 -12.99 -0.53
N GLY A 126 12.74 -13.07 -1.25
CA GLY A 126 11.40 -13.16 -0.71
C GLY A 126 10.59 -11.88 -0.90
N ILE A 127 9.48 -11.78 -0.20
CA ILE A 127 8.53 -10.65 -0.24
C ILE A 127 8.89 -9.65 0.85
N PHE A 128 8.94 -8.37 0.50
CA PHE A 128 9.25 -7.26 1.41
C PHE A 128 8.12 -6.25 1.43
N GLY A 129 7.75 -5.79 2.63
CA GLY A 129 6.75 -4.76 2.87
C GLY A 129 7.38 -3.41 3.20
N TYR A 130 6.75 -2.32 2.74
CA TYR A 130 7.16 -0.94 2.95
C TYR A 130 6.07 -0.17 3.67
N ASN A 131 6.42 0.57 4.71
CA ASN A 131 5.48 1.24 5.61
C ASN A 131 4.62 0.25 6.41
N THR A 132 5.23 -0.84 6.87
CA THR A 132 4.52 -1.94 7.55
C THR A 132 4.23 -1.61 9.01
N TYR A 133 5.23 -1.15 9.74
CA TYR A 133 5.15 -0.91 11.18
C TYR A 133 5.48 0.55 11.54
N LYS A 134 5.11 0.91 12.75
CA LYS A 134 5.32 2.27 13.28
C LYS A 134 6.77 2.66 13.51
N ASN A 135 7.67 1.71 13.46
CA ASN A 135 9.11 1.86 13.72
C ASN A 135 9.97 1.24 12.61
N SER A 136 9.38 0.93 11.45
CA SER A 136 10.15 0.44 10.30
C SER A 136 11.19 1.47 9.86
N ARG A 137 12.40 1.02 9.59
CA ARG A 137 13.52 1.84 9.07
C ARG A 137 14.08 1.28 7.76
N ALA A 138 13.60 0.12 7.36
CA ALA A 138 13.99 -0.62 6.18
C ALA A 138 12.79 -1.44 5.70
N PRO A 139 12.88 -2.11 4.53
CA PRO A 139 11.86 -3.06 4.11
C PRO A 139 11.69 -4.18 5.14
N ASP A 140 10.46 -4.47 5.53
CA ASP A 140 10.15 -5.54 6.48
C ASP A 140 9.96 -6.87 5.74
N PRO A 141 10.60 -7.98 6.16
CA PRO A 141 10.45 -9.26 5.49
C PRO A 141 9.07 -9.89 5.77
N TYR A 142 8.43 -10.36 4.70
CA TYR A 142 7.17 -11.10 4.72
C TYR A 142 7.38 -12.60 4.44
N GLY A 143 8.63 -13.02 4.13
CA GLY A 143 8.98 -14.40 3.76
C GLY A 143 8.69 -14.70 2.31
N ASP A 144 8.62 -15.99 1.96
CA ASP A 144 8.43 -16.45 0.58
C ASP A 144 6.96 -16.57 0.18
N SER A 145 6.05 -16.68 1.16
CA SER A 145 4.61 -16.81 0.98
C SER A 145 3.86 -15.73 1.76
N LEU A 146 3.14 -14.88 1.04
CA LEU A 146 2.28 -13.87 1.63
C LEU A 146 1.09 -14.52 2.35
N ALA A 147 0.54 -15.60 1.80
CA ALA A 147 -0.58 -16.33 2.39
C ALA A 147 -0.21 -16.89 3.78
N GLU A 148 0.97 -17.50 3.90
CA GLU A 148 1.47 -18.00 5.19
C GLU A 148 1.78 -16.89 6.19
N PHE A 149 2.40 -15.80 5.73
CA PHE A 149 2.65 -14.64 6.58
C PHE A 149 1.36 -14.11 7.20
N LEU A 150 0.32 -13.91 6.38
CA LEU A 150 -0.98 -13.40 6.84
C LEU A 150 -1.69 -14.38 7.78
N LYS A 151 -1.56 -15.69 7.55
CA LYS A 151 -2.11 -16.72 8.44
C LYS A 151 -1.47 -16.64 9.83
N LYS A 152 -0.14 -16.50 9.90
CA LYS A 152 0.60 -16.36 11.17
C LYS A 152 0.23 -15.07 11.93
N ARG A 153 -0.10 -13.99 11.21
CA ARG A 153 -0.44 -12.69 11.82
C ARG A 153 -1.88 -12.57 12.29
N GLY A 154 -2.77 -13.46 11.86
CA GLY A 154 -4.17 -13.44 12.29
C GLY A 154 -4.95 -12.22 11.84
N TYR A 155 -4.58 -11.59 10.72
CA TYR A 155 -5.35 -10.49 10.14
C TYR A 155 -6.72 -10.98 9.69
N PHE A 156 -7.75 -10.21 10.00
CA PHE A 156 -9.10 -10.69 9.90
C PHE A 156 -9.78 -10.39 8.53
N GLY A 157 -9.28 -9.43 7.78
CA GLY A 157 -9.68 -9.17 6.40
C GLY A 157 -8.51 -8.60 5.61
N CYS A 158 -8.30 -9.12 4.39
CA CYS A 158 -7.22 -8.66 3.52
C CYS A 158 -7.71 -8.56 2.08
N VAL A 159 -7.18 -7.58 1.36
CA VAL A 159 -7.33 -7.40 -0.08
C VAL A 159 -5.95 -7.17 -0.67
N LEU A 160 -5.60 -7.89 -1.72
CA LEU A 160 -4.34 -7.72 -2.44
C LEU A 160 -4.60 -7.12 -3.81
N LEU A 161 -3.88 -6.05 -4.12
CA LEU A 161 -3.83 -5.43 -5.44
C LEU A 161 -2.47 -5.77 -6.07
N GLY A 162 -2.47 -6.59 -7.11
CA GLY A 162 -1.33 -6.79 -7.98
C GLY A 162 -1.27 -5.71 -9.07
N ILE A 163 -0.06 -5.22 -9.38
CA ILE A 163 0.18 -4.12 -10.30
C ILE A 163 1.32 -4.49 -11.23
N ARG A 164 1.14 -4.29 -12.54
CA ARG A 164 2.18 -4.42 -13.55
C ARG A 164 2.03 -3.34 -14.62
N ARG A 165 3.12 -2.98 -15.27
CA ARG A 165 3.06 -2.15 -16.46
C ARG A 165 2.32 -2.89 -17.57
N GLU A 166 1.61 -2.16 -18.41
CA GLU A 166 1.23 -2.72 -19.70
C GLU A 166 2.53 -2.88 -20.50
N ASP A 167 2.78 -4.12 -20.93
CA ASP A 167 3.81 -4.35 -21.94
C ASP A 167 3.34 -3.61 -23.18
N ASN A 168 4.06 -2.56 -23.59
CA ASN A 168 3.82 -1.97 -24.90
C ASN A 168 4.16 -3.05 -25.92
N PRO A 169 3.27 -3.30 -26.90
CA PRO A 169 3.53 -4.25 -27.97
C PRO A 169 4.71 -3.80 -28.83
#